data_999fcff86f9b663151d123c4d6bca27b
#
_entry.id   999fcff86f9b663151d123c4d6bca27b
#
_cell.length_a   1.000
_cell.length_b   1.000
_cell.length_c   1.000
_cell.angle_alpha   90.00
_cell.angle_beta   90.00
_cell.angle_gamma   90.00
#
_symmetry.space_group_name_H-M   'P 1'
#
loop_
_entity.id
_entity.type
_entity.pdbx_description
1 polymer ?
#
loop_
_entity_poly.entity_id
_entity_poly.type
_entity_poly.pdbx_seq_one_letter_code
_entity_poly.pdbx_strand_id
1 'polypeptide(L)'
;FLMPNHPKSNIVMICTGTGSAPMRAMTEWRRRLRASGKFEGGKLMLFFGARTPAELPYFGPLNNLPKDFIDTEFAFSREVGKPKRYVQDALRDRAADVAALLKDGNTCFYVCGLKSMEEGVVMALRDIAQNAGLDWEAIGGTLKKEGRLHLETY
;
A
#
# COMPACT_ATOMS: atom_id res chain seq x y z
N PHE A 1 -13.05 2.67 8.23
CA PHE A 1 -12.13 1.92 7.35
C PHE A 1 -12.74 0.57 7.03
N LEU A 2 -13.10 0.37 5.77
CA LEU A 2 -13.78 -0.85 5.33
C LEU A 2 -12.81 -1.78 4.62
N MET A 3 -12.76 -3.04 5.06
CA MET A 3 -11.99 -4.08 4.37
C MET A 3 -12.76 -4.55 3.13
N PRO A 4 -12.06 -4.93 2.04
CA PRO A 4 -12.73 -5.53 0.89
C PRO A 4 -13.37 -6.86 1.28
N ASN A 5 -14.60 -7.07 0.85
CA ASN A 5 -15.35 -8.28 1.18
C ASN A 5 -14.92 -9.50 0.33
N HIS A 6 -13.98 -9.32 -0.57
CA HIS A 6 -13.62 -10.32 -1.54
C HIS A 6 -12.24 -10.92 -1.24
N PRO A 7 -12.13 -12.24 -0.97
CA PRO A 7 -10.85 -12.88 -0.63
C PRO A 7 -9.80 -12.84 -1.76
N LYS A 8 -10.23 -12.60 -3.00
CA LYS A 8 -9.34 -12.52 -4.17
C LYS A 8 -8.80 -11.12 -4.43
N SER A 9 -9.25 -10.11 -3.69
CA SER A 9 -8.82 -8.73 -3.94
C SER A 9 -7.34 -8.55 -3.70
N ASN A 10 -6.68 -7.84 -4.60
CA ASN A 10 -5.34 -7.32 -4.34
C ASN A 10 -5.49 -6.12 -3.40
N ILE A 11 -4.66 -6.03 -2.40
CA ILE A 11 -4.67 -4.94 -1.44
C ILE A 11 -3.32 -4.25 -1.45
N VAL A 12 -3.32 -2.96 -1.75
CA VAL A 12 -2.13 -2.12 -1.66
C VAL A 12 -2.36 -1.12 -0.53
N MET A 13 -1.53 -1.22 0.50
CA MET A 13 -1.58 -0.34 1.66
C MET A 13 -0.39 0.62 1.62
N ILE A 14 -0.67 1.91 1.74
CA ILE A 14 0.35 2.97 1.71
C ILE A 14 0.16 3.79 2.98
N CYS A 15 1.05 3.60 3.95
CA CYS A 15 0.87 4.10 5.31
C CYS A 15 2.10 4.83 5.82
N THR A 16 1.88 5.80 6.72
CA THR A 16 2.95 6.47 7.47
C THR A 16 2.53 6.66 8.92
N GLY A 17 3.51 6.60 9.83
CA GLY A 17 3.31 6.95 11.24
C GLY A 17 2.17 6.20 11.90
N THR A 18 1.16 6.94 12.39
CA THR A 18 0.00 6.38 13.10
C THR A 18 -0.98 5.65 12.19
N GLY A 19 -0.77 5.67 10.86
CA GLY A 19 -1.59 4.92 9.90
C GLY A 19 -1.38 3.41 9.93
N SER A 20 -0.66 2.88 10.93
CA SER A 20 -0.34 1.46 11.02
C SER A 20 -1.51 0.58 11.48
N ALA A 21 -2.47 1.13 12.23
CA ALA A 21 -3.57 0.33 12.77
C ALA A 21 -4.46 -0.31 11.69
N PRO A 22 -4.92 0.43 10.66
CA PRO A 22 -5.66 -0.18 9.55
C PRO A 22 -4.83 -1.23 8.80
N MET A 23 -3.55 -0.98 8.60
CA MET A 23 -2.64 -1.91 7.95
C MET A 23 -2.54 -3.22 8.72
N ARG A 24 -2.41 -3.15 10.03
CA ARG A 24 -2.36 -4.33 10.89
C ARG A 24 -3.66 -5.14 10.80
N ALA A 25 -4.80 -4.46 10.82
CA ALA A 25 -6.10 -5.11 10.71
C ALA A 25 -6.25 -5.88 9.38
N MET A 26 -5.83 -5.26 8.26
CA MET A 26 -5.84 -5.90 6.94
C MET A 26 -4.93 -7.12 6.89
N THR A 27 -3.71 -6.98 7.41
CA THR A 27 -2.73 -8.07 7.42
C THR A 27 -3.25 -9.26 8.23
N GLU A 28 -3.82 -9.00 9.41
CA GLU A 28 -4.39 -10.04 10.26
C GLU A 28 -5.59 -10.73 9.61
N TRP A 29 -6.46 -9.96 8.95
CA TRP A 29 -7.59 -10.52 8.24
C TRP A 29 -7.15 -11.47 7.13
N ARG A 30 -6.18 -11.08 6.32
CA ARG A 30 -5.61 -11.92 5.25
C ARG A 30 -4.93 -13.15 5.81
N ARG A 31 -4.21 -13.01 6.91
CA ARG A 31 -3.56 -14.14 7.56
C ARG A 31 -4.59 -15.18 8.03
N ARG A 32 -5.70 -14.72 8.59
CA ARG A 32 -6.79 -15.60 9.02
C ARG A 32 -7.46 -16.31 7.84
N LEU A 33 -7.68 -15.61 6.74
CA LEU A 33 -8.24 -16.22 5.53
C LEU A 33 -7.32 -17.33 5.01
N ARG A 34 -6.02 -17.09 4.98
CA ARG A 34 -5.04 -18.08 4.54
C ARG A 34 -5.00 -19.29 5.47
N ALA A 35 -5.00 -19.08 6.78
CA ALA A 35 -4.97 -20.14 7.79
C ALA A 35 -6.23 -20.99 7.76
N SER A 36 -7.39 -20.41 7.44
CA SER A 36 -8.67 -21.12 7.40
C SER A 36 -8.95 -21.79 6.04
N GLY A 37 -8.04 -21.68 5.08
CA GLY A 37 -8.23 -22.21 3.74
C GLY A 37 -9.21 -21.44 2.86
N LYS A 38 -9.64 -20.27 3.29
CA LYS A 38 -10.58 -19.39 2.55
C LYS A 38 -9.90 -18.37 1.66
N PHE A 39 -8.57 -18.36 1.64
CA PHE A 39 -7.80 -17.46 0.80
C PHE A 39 -7.83 -17.95 -0.64
N GLU A 40 -8.33 -17.13 -1.54
CA GLU A 40 -8.52 -17.48 -2.95
C GLU A 40 -7.50 -16.81 -3.89
N GLY A 41 -6.46 -16.22 -3.34
CA GLY A 41 -5.45 -15.49 -4.09
C GLY A 41 -5.55 -13.99 -3.81
N GLY A 42 -4.94 -13.19 -4.65
CA GLY A 42 -4.81 -11.76 -4.45
C GLY A 42 -3.50 -11.40 -3.76
N LYS A 43 -2.93 -10.29 -4.19
CA LYS A 43 -1.65 -9.81 -3.69
C LYS A 43 -1.87 -8.86 -2.51
N LEU A 44 -1.02 -8.98 -1.51
CA LEU A 44 -0.98 -8.04 -0.39
C LEU A 44 0.35 -7.30 -0.45
N MET A 45 0.30 -6.00 -0.70
CA MET A 45 1.48 -5.16 -0.85
C MET A 45 1.42 -3.99 0.13
N LEU A 46 2.51 -3.76 0.84
CA LEU A 46 2.59 -2.72 1.86
C LEU A 46 3.75 -1.78 1.58
N PHE A 47 3.43 -0.49 1.49
CA PHE A 47 4.42 0.59 1.49
C PHE A 47 4.29 1.34 2.81
N PHE A 48 5.35 1.34 3.61
CA PHE A 48 5.32 1.97 4.93
C PHE A 48 6.48 2.95 5.08
N GLY A 49 6.13 4.21 5.38
CA GLY A 49 7.10 5.27 5.61
C GLY A 49 7.23 5.63 7.08
N ALA A 50 8.45 5.80 7.53
CA ALA A 50 8.78 6.24 8.88
C ALA A 50 10.10 7.02 8.85
N ARG A 51 10.46 7.67 9.97
CA ARG A 51 11.75 8.35 10.07
C ARG A 51 12.89 7.33 10.19
N THR A 52 12.73 6.37 11.06
CA THR A 52 13.73 5.30 11.29
C THR A 52 13.01 3.96 11.52
N PRO A 53 13.72 2.81 11.35
CA PRO A 53 13.13 1.51 11.66
C PRO A 53 12.62 1.38 13.10
N ALA A 54 13.25 2.07 14.06
CA ALA A 54 12.86 2.03 15.46
C ALA A 54 11.46 2.60 15.71
N GLU A 55 10.95 3.43 14.82
CA GLU A 55 9.61 4.02 14.93
C GLU A 55 8.49 3.12 14.41
N LEU A 56 8.81 1.98 13.80
CA LEU A 56 7.81 1.05 13.29
C LEU A 56 7.38 0.09 14.39
N PRO A 57 6.14 0.21 14.91
CA PRO A 57 5.68 -0.62 16.05
C PRO A 57 5.72 -2.11 15.77
N TYR A 58 5.60 -2.51 14.51
CA TYR A 58 5.51 -3.92 14.12
C TYR A 58 6.58 -4.30 13.10
N PHE A 59 7.70 -3.56 13.07
CA PHE A 59 8.74 -3.81 12.07
C PHE A 59 9.26 -5.25 12.12
N GLY A 60 9.60 -5.74 13.31
CA GLY A 60 10.10 -7.11 13.47
C GLY A 60 9.08 -8.15 12.98
N PRO A 61 7.86 -8.16 13.50
CA PRO A 61 6.82 -9.08 13.04
C PRO A 61 6.51 -8.96 11.55
N LEU A 62 6.42 -7.74 11.01
CA LEU A 62 6.15 -7.53 9.58
C LEU A 62 7.30 -8.05 8.71
N ASN A 63 8.53 -7.78 9.11
CA ASN A 63 9.71 -8.20 8.37
C ASN A 63 9.89 -9.71 8.36
N ASN A 64 9.32 -10.40 9.34
CA ASN A 64 9.40 -11.86 9.48
C ASN A 64 8.23 -12.60 8.80
N LEU A 65 7.25 -11.88 8.24
CA LEU A 65 6.16 -12.52 7.51
C LEU A 65 6.68 -13.10 6.18
N PRO A 66 6.12 -14.24 5.73
CA PRO A 66 6.52 -14.82 4.45
C PRO A 66 6.30 -13.85 3.29
N LYS A 67 7.28 -13.76 2.40
CA LYS A 67 7.22 -12.84 1.26
C LYS A 67 6.21 -13.26 0.18
N ASP A 68 5.82 -14.51 0.18
CA ASP A 68 4.72 -14.99 -0.66
C ASP A 68 3.35 -14.57 -0.12
N PHE A 69 3.31 -14.18 1.16
CA PHE A 69 2.10 -13.69 1.81
C PHE A 69 1.96 -12.18 1.72
N ILE A 70 3.02 -11.43 2.01
CA ILE A 70 3.02 -9.96 1.97
C ILE A 70 4.31 -9.44 1.33
N ASP A 71 4.15 -8.51 0.39
CA ASP A 71 5.26 -7.83 -0.26
C ASP A 71 5.39 -6.45 0.38
N THR A 72 6.48 -6.21 1.10
CA THR A 72 6.70 -4.99 1.86
C THR A 72 7.82 -4.13 1.29
N GLU A 73 7.58 -2.82 1.26
CA GLU A 73 8.59 -1.80 0.97
C GLU A 73 8.58 -0.77 2.09
N PHE A 74 9.72 -0.57 2.73
CA PHE A 74 9.87 0.43 3.78
C PHE A 74 10.66 1.62 3.25
N ALA A 75 10.21 2.82 3.61
CA ALA A 75 10.90 4.07 3.28
C ALA A 75 11.25 4.81 4.57
N PHE A 76 12.54 5.10 4.77
CA PHE A 76 13.02 5.78 5.96
C PHE A 76 13.60 7.13 5.59
N SER A 77 13.09 8.20 6.21
CA SER A 77 13.48 9.56 5.86
C SER A 77 14.67 10.09 6.67
N ARG A 78 15.06 9.42 7.76
CA ARG A 78 16.13 9.88 8.66
C ARG A 78 17.09 8.79 9.10
N GLU A 79 17.40 7.82 8.24
CA GLU A 79 18.46 6.87 8.51
C GLU A 79 19.84 7.53 8.36
N VAL A 80 20.71 7.31 9.34
CA VAL A 80 22.07 7.87 9.34
C VAL A 80 22.85 7.31 8.14
N GLY A 81 23.50 8.20 7.39
CA GLY A 81 24.34 7.82 6.25
C GLY A 81 23.57 7.45 4.99
N LYS A 82 22.24 7.60 4.98
CA LYS A 82 21.42 7.30 3.81
C LYS A 82 20.61 8.52 3.38
N PRO A 83 20.32 8.67 2.06
CA PRO A 83 19.45 9.74 1.58
C PRO A 83 18.03 9.58 2.12
N LYS A 84 17.32 10.69 2.23
CA LYS A 84 15.92 10.68 2.64
C LYS A 84 15.08 9.92 1.61
N ARG A 85 14.25 9.02 2.10
CA ARG A 85 13.34 8.24 1.26
C ARG A 85 11.95 8.29 1.87
N TYR A 86 10.97 8.62 1.06
CA TYR A 86 9.56 8.71 1.46
C TYR A 86 8.75 7.59 0.78
N VAL A 87 7.54 7.38 1.25
CA VAL A 87 6.69 6.30 0.74
C VAL A 87 6.38 6.47 -0.77
N GLN A 88 6.25 7.70 -1.25
CA GLN A 88 6.07 7.95 -2.69
C GLN A 88 7.29 7.55 -3.52
N ASP A 89 8.49 7.66 -2.94
CA ASP A 89 9.71 7.20 -3.61
C ASP A 89 9.72 5.67 -3.72
N ALA A 90 9.28 5.00 -2.67
CA ALA A 90 9.14 3.54 -2.69
C ALA A 90 8.14 3.07 -3.74
N LEU A 91 7.03 3.81 -3.91
CA LEU A 91 6.05 3.51 -4.96
C LEU A 91 6.69 3.61 -6.35
N ARG A 92 7.48 4.65 -6.61
CA ARG A 92 8.15 4.83 -7.90
C ARG A 92 9.20 3.75 -8.17
N ASP A 93 9.89 3.30 -7.13
CA ASP A 93 10.86 2.20 -7.24
C ASP A 93 10.20 0.88 -7.64
N ARG A 94 8.92 0.71 -7.32
CA ARG A 94 8.13 -0.47 -7.66
C ARG A 94 7.09 -0.16 -8.75
N ALA A 95 7.40 0.77 -9.66
CA ALA A 95 6.47 1.27 -10.66
C ALA A 95 5.84 0.17 -11.53
N ALA A 96 6.60 -0.83 -11.95
CA ALA A 96 6.08 -1.92 -12.77
C ALA A 96 5.02 -2.75 -12.03
N ASP A 97 5.27 -3.06 -10.76
CA ASP A 97 4.32 -3.81 -9.93
C ASP A 97 3.07 -3.00 -9.64
N VAL A 98 3.24 -1.72 -9.33
CA VAL A 98 2.11 -0.81 -9.05
C VAL A 98 1.27 -0.60 -10.30
N ALA A 99 1.89 -0.44 -11.47
CA ALA A 99 1.18 -0.29 -12.72
C ALA A 99 0.33 -1.53 -13.04
N ALA A 100 0.88 -2.72 -12.83
CA ALA A 100 0.13 -3.96 -13.01
C ALA A 100 -1.09 -4.02 -12.09
N LEU A 101 -0.95 -3.57 -10.84
CA LEU A 101 -2.04 -3.54 -9.87
C LEU A 101 -3.09 -2.48 -10.24
N LEU A 102 -2.68 -1.34 -10.80
CA LEU A 102 -3.61 -0.31 -11.29
C LEU A 102 -4.46 -0.83 -12.46
N LYS A 103 -3.91 -1.70 -13.29
CA LYS A 103 -4.64 -2.31 -14.41
C LYS A 103 -5.62 -3.38 -13.96
N ASP A 104 -5.42 -3.96 -12.78
CA ASP A 104 -6.25 -5.06 -12.29
C ASP A 104 -7.49 -4.51 -11.58
N GLY A 105 -8.67 -4.84 -12.09
CA GLY A 105 -9.95 -4.40 -11.54
C GLY A 105 -10.26 -4.92 -10.15
N ASN A 106 -9.48 -5.87 -9.63
CA ASN A 106 -9.64 -6.41 -8.27
C ASN A 106 -8.72 -5.74 -7.24
N THR A 107 -8.05 -4.65 -7.58
CA THR A 107 -7.11 -3.99 -6.68
C THR A 107 -7.79 -2.88 -5.87
N CYS A 108 -7.59 -2.91 -4.56
CA CYS A 108 -7.99 -1.86 -3.62
C CYS A 108 -6.76 -1.16 -3.06
N PHE A 109 -6.79 0.16 -3.02
CA PHE A 109 -5.71 1.00 -2.51
C PHE A 109 -6.17 1.69 -1.22
N TYR A 110 -5.36 1.62 -0.18
CA TYR A 110 -5.60 2.26 1.10
C TYR A 110 -4.43 3.18 1.43
N VAL A 111 -4.71 4.47 1.60
CA VAL A 111 -3.71 5.49 1.93
C VAL A 111 -4.04 6.02 3.32
N CYS A 112 -3.16 5.80 4.28
CA CYS A 112 -3.37 6.14 5.68
C CYS A 112 -2.19 6.94 6.23
N GLY A 113 -2.48 8.08 6.84
CA GLY A 113 -1.44 8.91 7.46
C GLY A 113 -1.69 10.41 7.31
N LEU A 114 -0.64 11.18 7.18
CA LEU A 114 -0.72 12.64 7.08
C LEU A 114 -1.27 13.09 5.72
N LYS A 115 -2.06 14.16 5.74
CA LYS A 115 -2.61 14.76 4.52
C LYS A 115 -1.54 15.18 3.53
N SER A 116 -0.42 15.70 4.02
CA SER A 116 0.72 16.09 3.18
C SER A 116 1.32 14.90 2.42
N MET A 117 1.30 13.71 3.01
CA MET A 117 1.75 12.48 2.36
C MET A 117 0.80 12.07 1.23
N GLU A 118 -0.50 12.25 1.40
CA GLU A 118 -1.51 11.89 0.41
C GLU A 118 -1.22 12.51 -0.94
N GLU A 119 -0.88 13.80 -0.99
CA GLU A 119 -0.59 14.49 -2.25
C GLU A 119 0.59 13.87 -2.98
N GLY A 120 1.67 13.57 -2.27
CA GLY A 120 2.85 12.93 -2.85
C GLY A 120 2.55 11.52 -3.37
N VAL A 121 1.74 10.78 -2.65
CA VAL A 121 1.31 9.42 -3.05
C VAL A 121 0.45 9.47 -4.31
N VAL A 122 -0.54 10.35 -4.35
CA VAL A 122 -1.42 10.49 -5.53
C VAL A 122 -0.61 10.92 -6.76
N MET A 123 0.34 11.84 -6.60
CA MET A 123 1.23 12.24 -7.69
C MET A 123 2.07 11.06 -8.19
N ALA A 124 2.59 10.24 -7.29
CA ALA A 124 3.36 9.05 -7.65
C ALA A 124 2.51 8.05 -8.44
N LEU A 125 1.30 7.79 -7.99
CA LEU A 125 0.36 6.90 -8.69
C LEU A 125 0.03 7.43 -10.08
N ARG A 126 -0.20 8.74 -10.21
CA ARG A 126 -0.44 9.37 -11.50
C ARG A 126 0.74 9.21 -12.44
N ASP A 127 1.95 9.49 -11.96
CA ASP A 127 3.16 9.38 -12.77
C ASP A 127 3.39 7.94 -13.23
N ILE A 128 3.18 6.98 -12.34
CA ILE A 128 3.30 5.55 -12.66
C ILE A 128 2.27 5.16 -13.72
N ALA A 129 1.03 5.60 -13.59
CA ALA A 129 -0.02 5.33 -14.55
C ALA A 129 0.32 5.90 -15.93
N GLN A 130 0.71 7.17 -15.99
CA GLN A 130 1.07 7.86 -17.24
C GLN A 130 2.25 7.18 -17.93
N ASN A 131 3.28 6.83 -17.20
CA ASN A 131 4.46 6.16 -17.75
C ASN A 131 4.14 4.76 -18.27
N ALA A 132 3.08 4.14 -17.76
CA ALA A 132 2.62 2.83 -18.23
C ALA A 132 1.58 2.93 -19.36
N GLY A 133 1.31 4.13 -19.87
CA GLY A 133 0.32 4.34 -20.93
C GLY A 133 -1.12 4.30 -20.46
N LEU A 134 -1.36 4.48 -19.17
CA LEU A 134 -2.69 4.48 -18.58
C LEU A 134 -3.21 5.92 -18.39
N ASP A 135 -4.52 6.10 -18.50
CA ASP A 135 -5.17 7.39 -18.22
C ASP A 135 -5.53 7.46 -16.73
N TRP A 136 -4.75 8.22 -15.96
CA TRP A 136 -4.98 8.37 -14.52
C TRP A 136 -6.35 8.97 -14.20
N GLU A 137 -6.83 9.92 -14.98
CA GLU A 137 -8.15 10.53 -14.75
C GLU A 137 -9.26 9.48 -14.82
N ALA A 138 -9.21 8.61 -15.83
CA ALA A 138 -10.18 7.53 -15.98
C ALA A 138 -10.03 6.47 -14.87
N ILE A 139 -8.80 6.04 -14.60
CA ILE A 139 -8.53 5.01 -13.57
C ILE A 139 -8.88 5.54 -12.20
N GLY A 140 -8.46 6.74 -11.83
CA GLY A 140 -8.73 7.34 -10.54
C GLY A 140 -10.23 7.53 -10.31
N GLY A 141 -10.97 7.95 -11.33
CA GLY A 141 -12.42 8.06 -11.28
C GLY A 141 -13.09 6.71 -11.04
N THR A 142 -12.63 5.67 -11.73
CA THR A 142 -13.16 4.31 -11.57
C THR A 142 -12.88 3.76 -10.17
N LEU A 143 -11.66 3.95 -9.66
CA LEU A 143 -11.29 3.53 -8.30
C LEU A 143 -12.19 4.15 -7.25
N LYS A 144 -12.46 5.45 -7.37
CA LYS A 144 -13.34 6.16 -6.44
C LYS A 144 -14.79 5.70 -6.57
N LYS A 145 -15.28 5.55 -7.79
CA LYS A 145 -16.65 5.12 -8.05
C LYS A 145 -16.92 3.71 -7.53
N GLU A 146 -15.95 2.82 -7.66
CA GLU A 146 -16.08 1.43 -7.21
C GLU A 146 -15.69 1.22 -5.75
N GLY A 147 -15.29 2.29 -5.03
CA GLY A 147 -14.87 2.19 -3.63
C GLY A 147 -13.55 1.45 -3.45
N ARG A 148 -12.65 1.51 -4.43
CA ARG A 148 -11.35 0.83 -4.39
C ARG A 148 -10.18 1.74 -4.03
N LEU A 149 -10.43 3.03 -3.81
CA LEU A 149 -9.43 3.98 -3.33
C LEU A 149 -9.94 4.60 -2.03
N HIS A 150 -9.27 4.30 -0.94
CA HIS A 150 -9.61 4.80 0.39
C HIS A 150 -8.52 5.73 0.90
N LEU A 151 -8.90 6.96 1.23
CA LEU A 151 -7.99 7.98 1.73
C LEU A 151 -8.37 8.30 3.18
N GLU A 152 -7.62 7.71 4.11
CA GLU A 152 -7.80 7.91 5.56
C GLU A 152 -6.66 8.79 6.07
N THR A 153 -6.71 10.07 5.72
CA THR A 153 -5.66 11.04 6.02
C THR A 153 -6.14 12.18 6.91
N TYR A 154 -5.23 12.78 7.68
CA TYR A 154 -5.54 13.84 8.65
C TYR A 154 -4.51 14.95 8.66
#